data_86a7362bdc92aebbaf79799cea27c6f6
#
_entry.id   86a7362bdc92aebbaf79799cea27c6f6
#
_cell.length_a   1.000
_cell.length_b   1.000
_cell.length_c   1.000
_cell.angle_alpha   90.00
_cell.angle_beta   90.00
_cell.angle_gamma   90.00
#
_symmetry.space_group_name_H-M   'P 1'
#
loop_
_entity.id
_entity.type
_entity.pdbx_description
1 polymer ?
#
loop_
_entity_poly.entity_id
_entity_poly.type
_entity_poly.pdbx_seq_one_letter_code
_entity_poly.pdbx_strand_id
1 'polypeptide(L)'
;MKKNGTTSAGKTRYRCLDCGASRTIDRDGSQRRYQLEALVAWLCSNQTQAQVRPGQSARTFRAQTAWCWHVQPVIEPTGEVFDEVQLDGIYLQKDHCCLIAYANGHVVDFQWCTTENATAWRVLLERIPAPAVVIIDGGSGLAKALRTTWPDTKIQRCLVHIQRNVRRYLTRRPRTTPGRQLAKLNYALTKIQTLDEAADWLVALATWHSSHQAFLNQKTYATDPMATTPWWWTHDRVRKAYNLLATQARNGTLFQYLQTELLEQVHTPVSSTTNRIEGGVNAPLRQMLSLHRGMRLPRRKRAVEWWLQQHTEAPAPVHTFIQPQHYDPTARVTPITEEPIGPALYDRAFTDEEGIGIQRGWKGL
;
A
#
# COMPACT_ATOMS: atom_id res chain seq x y z
N MET A 1 36.15 24.65 18.47
CA MET A 1 35.47 25.93 18.79
C MET A 1 35.54 26.21 20.29
N LYS A 2 35.97 27.43 20.70
CA LYS A 2 36.08 27.87 22.08
C LYS A 2 34.96 28.88 22.40
N LYS A 3 34.44 28.87 23.65
CA LYS A 3 33.48 29.88 24.12
C LYS A 3 34.12 31.28 23.97
N ASN A 4 33.41 32.23 23.39
CA ASN A 4 33.88 33.57 23.10
C ASN A 4 32.79 34.61 23.48
N GLY A 5 32.41 34.67 24.73
CA GLY A 5 31.41 35.62 25.26
C GLY A 5 29.96 35.27 24.92
N THR A 6 29.11 36.28 25.08
CA THR A 6 27.65 36.21 24.83
C THR A 6 27.25 37.32 23.85
N THR A 7 26.17 37.10 23.10
CA THR A 7 25.52 38.15 22.30
C THR A 7 24.72 39.10 23.20
N SER A 8 24.31 40.27 22.66
CA SER A 8 23.37 41.18 23.31
C SER A 8 22.03 40.52 23.72
N ALA A 9 21.64 39.44 22.99
CA ALA A 9 20.47 38.63 23.30
C ALA A 9 20.77 37.45 24.27
N GLY A 10 21.91 37.48 24.99
CA GLY A 10 22.28 36.45 25.98
C GLY A 10 22.71 35.09 25.40
N LYS A 11 22.84 34.93 24.08
CA LYS A 11 23.27 33.68 23.46
C LYS A 11 24.79 33.53 23.52
N THR A 12 25.28 32.34 23.92
CA THR A 12 26.72 32.04 23.94
C THR A 12 27.28 32.04 22.54
N ARG A 13 28.37 32.82 22.36
CA ARG A 13 29.15 32.87 21.12
C ARG A 13 30.36 31.93 21.21
N TYR A 14 30.63 31.25 20.11
CA TYR A 14 31.79 30.37 19.96
C TYR A 14 32.66 30.86 18.83
N ARG A 15 33.99 30.77 18.98
CA ARG A 15 34.99 31.13 17.95
C ARG A 15 35.76 29.89 17.54
N CYS A 16 35.97 29.72 16.25
CA CYS A 16 36.89 28.72 15.72
C CYS A 16 38.33 29.13 16.04
N LEU A 17 39.14 28.22 16.55
CA LEU A 17 40.52 28.49 16.88
C LEU A 17 41.40 28.55 15.61
N ASP A 18 41.03 27.86 14.56
CA ASP A 18 41.81 27.74 13.33
C ASP A 18 41.54 28.91 12.36
N CYS A 19 40.28 29.22 12.07
CA CYS A 19 39.91 30.24 11.09
C CYS A 19 39.36 31.54 11.71
N GLY A 20 39.22 31.64 13.04
CA GLY A 20 38.70 32.81 13.73
C GLY A 20 37.21 33.10 13.56
N ALA A 21 36.49 32.34 12.76
CA ALA A 21 35.08 32.54 12.51
C ALA A 21 34.27 32.44 13.82
N SER A 22 33.32 33.39 14.02
CA SER A 22 32.49 33.44 15.21
C SER A 22 31.07 33.01 14.90
N ARG A 23 30.51 32.13 15.75
CA ARG A 23 29.17 31.52 15.59
C ARG A 23 28.44 31.44 16.91
N THR A 24 27.15 31.70 16.89
CA THR A 24 26.23 31.33 17.99
C THR A 24 25.66 29.98 17.71
N ILE A 25 25.59 29.09 18.72
CA ILE A 25 24.84 27.85 18.61
C ILE A 25 23.39 28.18 18.89
N ASP A 26 22.53 27.91 17.93
CA ASP A 26 21.09 27.96 18.15
C ASP A 26 20.69 26.71 18.95
N ARG A 27 20.56 26.87 20.26
CA ARG A 27 20.13 25.79 21.15
C ARG A 27 18.70 25.35 20.87
N ASP A 28 17.85 26.31 20.47
CA ASP A 28 16.43 26.00 20.23
C ASP A 28 16.27 25.15 18.97
N GLY A 29 16.97 25.48 17.89
CA GLY A 29 17.00 24.67 16.69
C GLY A 29 17.59 23.28 16.91
N SER A 30 18.71 23.18 17.63
CA SER A 30 19.32 21.89 17.97
C SER A 30 18.39 21.03 18.86
N GLN A 31 17.70 21.66 19.82
CA GLN A 31 16.79 20.97 20.70
C GLN A 31 15.57 20.43 19.92
N ARG A 32 15.01 21.24 19.02
CA ARG A 32 13.86 20.84 18.20
C ARG A 32 14.23 19.70 17.25
N ARG A 33 15.37 19.76 16.61
CA ARG A 33 15.89 18.64 15.80
C ARG A 33 15.90 17.35 16.59
N TYR A 34 16.53 17.39 17.76
CA TYR A 34 16.62 16.24 18.66
C TYR A 34 15.26 15.73 19.16
N GLN A 35 14.27 16.61 19.36
CA GLN A 35 12.91 16.22 19.74
C GLN A 35 12.19 15.52 18.60
N LEU A 36 12.31 16.01 17.35
CA LEU A 36 11.70 15.40 16.18
C LEU A 36 12.36 14.06 15.86
N GLU A 37 13.68 13.98 15.87
CA GLU A 37 14.42 12.72 15.69
C GLU A 37 14.01 11.67 16.73
N ALA A 38 13.83 12.07 17.98
CA ALA A 38 13.35 11.16 19.03
C ALA A 38 11.90 10.71 18.82
N LEU A 39 11.01 11.59 18.33
CA LEU A 39 9.64 11.19 17.99
C LEU A 39 9.65 10.16 16.87
N VAL A 40 10.37 10.42 15.78
CA VAL A 40 10.42 9.52 14.61
C VAL A 40 11.08 8.18 14.98
N ALA A 41 12.17 8.21 15.73
CA ALA A 41 12.81 6.99 16.24
C ALA A 41 11.85 6.16 17.11
N TRP A 42 11.05 6.80 17.97
CA TRP A 42 10.02 6.12 18.73
C TRP A 42 8.91 5.53 17.85
N LEU A 43 8.44 6.27 16.84
CA LEU A 43 7.39 5.80 15.93
C LEU A 43 7.85 4.59 15.09
N CYS A 44 9.08 4.64 14.58
CA CYS A 44 9.62 3.62 13.68
C CYS A 44 10.30 2.45 14.38
N SER A 45 10.24 2.38 15.72
CA SER A 45 10.85 1.31 16.50
C SER A 45 9.85 0.62 17.43
N ASN A 46 10.26 -0.51 17.99
CA ASN A 46 9.50 -1.22 19.02
C ASN A 46 9.83 -0.72 20.45
N GLN A 47 10.55 0.42 20.56
CA GLN A 47 10.99 0.95 21.85
C GLN A 47 9.89 1.75 22.54
N THR A 48 9.89 1.72 23.85
CA THR A 48 9.06 2.64 24.66
C THR A 48 9.65 4.05 24.65
N GLN A 49 8.85 5.05 24.98
CA GLN A 49 9.31 6.44 25.10
C GLN A 49 10.48 6.60 26.08
N ALA A 50 10.49 5.82 27.17
CA ALA A 50 11.56 5.80 28.15
C ALA A 50 12.87 5.19 27.62
N GLN A 51 12.78 4.20 26.72
CA GLN A 51 13.96 3.61 26.08
C GLN A 51 14.57 4.54 25.01
N VAL A 52 13.73 5.26 24.25
CA VAL A 52 14.21 6.25 23.28
C VAL A 52 14.84 7.46 23.98
N ARG A 53 14.33 7.81 25.18
CA ARG A 53 14.80 8.93 25.99
C ARG A 53 15.02 8.49 27.44
N PRO A 54 16.15 7.84 27.75
CA PRO A 54 16.48 7.45 29.10
C PRO A 54 16.50 8.65 30.09
N GLY A 55 15.95 8.46 31.27
CA GLY A 55 15.87 9.49 32.28
C GLY A 55 14.74 10.51 32.09
N GLN A 56 13.91 10.38 31.05
CA GLN A 56 12.78 11.26 30.78
C GLN A 56 11.44 10.56 31.04
N SER A 57 10.50 11.21 31.71
CA SER A 57 9.16 10.66 31.88
C SER A 57 8.39 10.67 30.55
N ALA A 58 7.47 9.72 30.36
CA ALA A 58 6.59 9.69 29.19
C ALA A 58 5.74 10.98 29.05
N ARG A 59 5.39 11.63 30.16
CA ARG A 59 4.68 12.92 30.14
C ARG A 59 5.56 14.02 29.56
N THR A 60 6.81 14.11 30.02
CA THR A 60 7.79 15.09 29.52
C THR A 60 8.10 14.86 28.04
N PHE A 61 8.32 13.59 27.63
CA PHE A 61 8.52 13.24 26.23
C PHE A 61 7.36 13.74 25.35
N ARG A 62 6.11 13.43 25.73
CA ARG A 62 4.92 13.87 24.98
C ARG A 62 4.75 15.40 24.94
N ALA A 63 5.09 16.10 26.01
CA ALA A 63 5.02 17.56 26.06
C ALA A 63 6.06 18.18 25.10
N GLN A 64 7.29 17.69 25.15
CA GLN A 64 8.39 18.20 24.32
C GLN A 64 8.23 17.85 22.83
N THR A 65 7.58 16.73 22.47
CA THR A 65 7.35 16.31 21.09
C THR A 65 5.97 16.71 20.55
N ALA A 66 5.18 17.48 21.31
CA ALA A 66 3.82 17.87 20.92
C ALA A 66 3.80 18.64 19.60
N TRP A 67 4.73 19.54 19.38
CA TRP A 67 4.88 20.35 18.17
C TRP A 67 5.30 19.50 16.95
N CYS A 68 6.03 18.39 17.15
CA CYS A 68 6.54 17.54 16.10
C CYS A 68 5.43 16.91 15.23
N TRP A 69 4.23 16.78 15.79
CA TRP A 69 3.08 16.23 15.05
C TRP A 69 2.58 17.16 13.93
N HIS A 70 3.01 18.42 13.95
CA HIS A 70 2.72 19.39 12.89
C HIS A 70 3.74 19.32 11.74
N VAL A 71 4.90 18.69 11.94
CA VAL A 71 5.91 18.51 10.89
C VAL A 71 5.48 17.38 9.98
N GLN A 72 5.29 17.69 8.71
CA GLN A 72 4.86 16.74 7.69
C GLN A 72 6.07 16.30 6.86
N PRO A 73 6.39 14.99 6.82
CA PRO A 73 7.36 14.47 5.88
C PRO A 73 6.77 14.43 4.48
N VAL A 74 7.63 14.60 3.49
CA VAL A 74 7.29 14.47 2.06
C VAL A 74 8.25 13.47 1.46
N ILE A 75 7.78 12.68 0.51
CA ILE A 75 8.61 11.86 -0.37
C ILE A 75 8.72 12.61 -1.70
N GLU A 76 9.93 13.04 -2.04
CA GLU A 76 10.18 13.72 -3.32
C GLU A 76 10.27 12.69 -4.44
N PRO A 77 9.60 12.90 -5.59
CA PRO A 77 9.72 12.02 -6.73
C PRO A 77 11.17 11.93 -7.22
N THR A 78 11.71 10.74 -7.35
CA THR A 78 13.09 10.51 -7.82
C THR A 78 13.20 10.59 -9.34
N GLY A 79 12.11 10.39 -10.08
CA GLY A 79 12.12 10.23 -11.53
C GLY A 79 12.70 8.89 -12.00
N GLU A 80 13.01 7.98 -11.08
CA GLU A 80 13.54 6.66 -11.40
C GLU A 80 12.49 5.80 -12.10
N VAL A 81 12.91 5.07 -13.15
CA VAL A 81 12.09 4.08 -13.83
C VAL A 81 12.41 2.71 -13.25
N PHE A 82 11.41 2.10 -12.62
CA PHE A 82 11.54 0.79 -11.98
C PHE A 82 11.21 -0.33 -12.97
N ASP A 83 11.88 -1.47 -12.84
CA ASP A 83 11.49 -2.70 -13.53
C ASP A 83 10.10 -3.17 -13.07
N GLU A 84 9.92 -3.25 -11.75
CA GLU A 84 8.69 -3.71 -11.09
C GLU A 84 8.23 -2.71 -10.02
N VAL A 85 6.93 -2.38 -10.04
CA VAL A 85 6.28 -1.65 -8.95
C VAL A 85 5.14 -2.50 -8.38
N GLN A 86 5.06 -2.61 -7.06
CA GLN A 86 3.94 -3.22 -6.36
C GLN A 86 3.05 -2.12 -5.78
N LEU A 87 1.76 -2.24 -5.96
CA LEU A 87 0.76 -1.28 -5.51
C LEU A 87 -0.23 -1.94 -4.57
N ASP A 88 -0.47 -1.32 -3.41
CA ASP A 88 -1.45 -1.80 -2.43
C ASP A 88 -1.98 -0.64 -1.57
N GLY A 89 -3.14 -0.84 -0.94
CA GLY A 89 -3.78 0.11 -0.05
C GLY A 89 -3.87 -0.39 1.39
N ILE A 90 -3.61 0.49 2.35
CA ILE A 90 -3.82 0.20 3.77
C ILE A 90 -4.87 1.12 4.37
N TYR A 91 -5.92 0.54 4.96
CA TYR A 91 -6.96 1.27 5.64
C TYR A 91 -6.62 1.50 7.12
N LEU A 92 -6.60 2.75 7.55
CA LEU A 92 -6.53 3.12 8.96
C LEU A 92 -7.90 3.10 9.62
N GLN A 93 -8.92 3.52 8.86
CA GLN A 93 -10.34 3.50 9.19
C GLN A 93 -11.13 3.36 7.89
N LYS A 94 -12.45 3.20 7.99
CA LYS A 94 -13.35 2.99 6.85
C LYS A 94 -13.16 4.01 5.71
N ASP A 95 -12.92 5.26 6.06
CA ASP A 95 -12.86 6.38 5.11
C ASP A 95 -11.45 6.99 5.02
N HIS A 96 -10.41 6.24 5.41
CA HIS A 96 -9.02 6.70 5.41
C HIS A 96 -8.10 5.57 4.95
N CYS A 97 -7.78 5.58 3.67
CA CYS A 97 -6.88 4.65 3.01
C CYS A 97 -5.60 5.36 2.60
N CYS A 98 -4.47 4.71 2.78
CA CYS A 98 -3.17 5.13 2.25
C CYS A 98 -2.81 4.18 1.11
N LEU A 99 -2.78 4.68 -0.11
CA LEU A 99 -2.26 3.98 -1.29
C LEU A 99 -0.75 4.06 -1.27
N ILE A 100 -0.06 2.97 -1.54
CA ILE A 100 1.40 2.88 -1.43
C ILE A 100 1.96 2.24 -2.69
N ALA A 101 3.02 2.85 -3.22
CA ALA A 101 3.87 2.30 -4.26
C ALA A 101 5.18 1.81 -3.65
N TYR A 102 5.60 0.61 -4.03
CA TYR A 102 6.77 -0.07 -3.50
C TYR A 102 7.58 -0.71 -4.64
N ALA A 103 8.87 -0.48 -4.65
CA ALA A 103 9.80 -1.08 -5.62
C ALA A 103 11.17 -1.32 -4.96
N ASN A 104 11.94 -2.26 -5.48
CA ASN A 104 13.34 -2.52 -5.09
C ASN A 104 13.60 -2.67 -3.58
N GLY A 105 12.59 -3.02 -2.79
CA GLY A 105 12.76 -3.18 -1.34
C GLY A 105 12.42 -1.94 -0.51
N HIS A 106 11.97 -0.85 -1.13
CA HIS A 106 11.67 0.41 -0.46
C HIS A 106 10.34 1.03 -0.91
N VAL A 107 9.84 2.00 -0.15
CA VAL A 107 8.67 2.81 -0.48
C VAL A 107 9.07 3.83 -1.53
N VAL A 108 8.30 3.90 -2.62
CA VAL A 108 8.50 4.89 -3.70
C VAL A 108 7.71 6.16 -3.42
N ASP A 109 6.41 6.01 -3.14
CA ASP A 109 5.50 7.12 -2.86
C ASP A 109 4.20 6.62 -2.23
N PHE A 110 3.36 7.54 -1.74
CA PHE A 110 2.05 7.23 -1.19
C PHE A 110 1.02 8.32 -1.47
N GLN A 111 -0.27 7.95 -1.39
CA GLN A 111 -1.39 8.89 -1.55
C GLN A 111 -2.50 8.57 -0.55
N TRP A 112 -2.98 9.58 0.17
CA TRP A 112 -4.17 9.45 1.00
C TRP A 112 -5.45 9.55 0.18
N CYS A 113 -6.45 8.73 0.53
CA CYS A 113 -7.78 8.79 -0.05
C CYS A 113 -8.83 8.29 0.94
N THR A 114 -10.11 8.51 0.62
CA THR A 114 -11.22 7.94 1.42
C THR A 114 -11.41 6.46 1.11
N THR A 115 -11.30 6.11 -0.16
CA THR A 115 -11.41 4.73 -0.67
C THR A 115 -10.49 4.59 -1.88
N GLU A 116 -10.10 3.36 -2.20
CA GLU A 116 -9.29 3.02 -3.37
C GLU A 116 -10.07 3.25 -4.66
N ASN A 117 -10.08 4.49 -5.15
CA ASN A 117 -10.75 4.87 -6.38
C ASN A 117 -9.75 5.25 -7.48
N ALA A 118 -10.20 5.28 -8.74
CA ALA A 118 -9.33 5.53 -9.88
C ALA A 118 -8.68 6.91 -9.84
N THR A 119 -9.35 7.92 -9.32
CA THR A 119 -8.81 9.28 -9.21
C THR A 119 -7.64 9.34 -8.23
N ALA A 120 -7.77 8.73 -7.06
CA ALA A 120 -6.71 8.68 -6.06
C ALA A 120 -5.49 7.88 -6.55
N TRP A 121 -5.73 6.73 -7.20
CA TRP A 121 -4.66 5.95 -7.83
C TRP A 121 -3.95 6.75 -8.92
N ARG A 122 -4.69 7.45 -9.79
CA ARG A 122 -4.09 8.27 -10.85
C ARG A 122 -3.14 9.33 -10.27
N VAL A 123 -3.54 10.04 -9.21
CA VAL A 123 -2.68 11.04 -8.54
C VAL A 123 -1.38 10.44 -8.05
N LEU A 124 -1.40 9.20 -7.52
CA LEU A 124 -0.18 8.50 -7.13
C LEU A 124 0.67 8.13 -8.35
N LEU A 125 0.05 7.52 -9.37
CA LEU A 125 0.74 7.01 -10.55
C LEU A 125 1.38 8.11 -11.39
N GLU A 126 0.75 9.29 -11.48
CA GLU A 126 1.26 10.46 -12.23
C GLU A 126 2.59 10.99 -11.67
N ARG A 127 2.92 10.70 -10.41
CA ARG A 127 4.19 11.11 -9.78
C ARG A 127 5.33 10.10 -9.97
N ILE A 128 5.02 8.92 -10.49
CA ILE A 128 5.98 7.82 -10.64
C ILE A 128 6.09 7.49 -12.13
N PRO A 129 7.30 7.43 -12.72
CA PRO A 129 7.49 6.97 -14.08
C PRO A 129 6.92 5.56 -14.27
N ALA A 130 6.32 5.29 -15.44
CA ALA A 130 5.71 4.01 -15.76
C ALA A 130 6.76 2.87 -15.71
N PRO A 131 6.56 1.84 -14.89
CA PRO A 131 7.45 0.69 -14.81
C PRO A 131 7.22 -0.28 -15.99
N ALA A 132 8.14 -1.22 -16.19
CA ALA A 132 7.94 -2.30 -17.16
C ALA A 132 6.75 -3.20 -16.76
N VAL A 133 6.64 -3.51 -15.46
CA VAL A 133 5.54 -4.32 -14.92
C VAL A 133 5.04 -3.79 -13.59
N VAL A 134 3.72 -3.90 -13.36
CA VAL A 134 3.08 -3.61 -12.08
C VAL A 134 2.41 -4.86 -11.52
N ILE A 135 2.59 -5.10 -10.21
CA ILE A 135 1.95 -6.21 -9.51
C ILE A 135 0.81 -5.66 -8.66
N ILE A 136 -0.41 -6.18 -8.88
CA ILE A 136 -1.63 -5.67 -8.22
C ILE A 136 -2.51 -6.78 -7.66
N ASP A 137 -3.32 -6.45 -6.67
CA ASP A 137 -4.32 -7.35 -6.09
C ASP A 137 -5.62 -7.43 -6.89
N GLY A 138 -5.96 -6.38 -7.70
CA GLY A 138 -7.05 -6.36 -8.66
C GLY A 138 -8.22 -5.45 -8.35
N GLY A 139 -8.03 -4.41 -7.56
CA GLY A 139 -9.03 -3.37 -7.38
C GLY A 139 -9.42 -2.70 -8.71
N SER A 140 -10.72 -2.47 -8.95
CA SER A 140 -11.21 -1.87 -10.20
C SER A 140 -10.74 -0.44 -10.38
N GLY A 141 -10.66 0.33 -9.29
CA GLY A 141 -10.14 1.69 -9.29
C GLY A 141 -8.71 1.74 -9.81
N LEU A 142 -7.85 0.86 -9.30
CA LEU A 142 -6.46 0.74 -9.76
C LEU A 142 -6.37 0.29 -11.22
N ALA A 143 -7.13 -0.72 -11.62
CA ALA A 143 -7.14 -1.20 -13.00
C ALA A 143 -7.59 -0.12 -14.01
N LYS A 144 -8.52 0.75 -13.62
CA LYS A 144 -8.94 1.90 -14.43
C LYS A 144 -7.84 2.96 -14.51
N ALA A 145 -7.19 3.30 -13.40
CA ALA A 145 -6.11 4.27 -13.36
C ALA A 145 -4.92 3.82 -14.21
N LEU A 146 -4.50 2.55 -14.12
CA LEU A 146 -3.39 2.00 -14.89
C LEU A 146 -3.60 2.12 -16.40
N ARG A 147 -4.80 1.81 -16.90
CA ARG A 147 -5.09 1.93 -18.34
C ARG A 147 -4.93 3.34 -18.89
N THR A 148 -5.11 4.36 -18.06
CA THR A 148 -5.01 5.77 -18.49
C THR A 148 -3.64 6.38 -18.23
N THR A 149 -2.97 5.98 -17.16
CA THR A 149 -1.69 6.59 -16.71
C THR A 149 -0.48 5.81 -17.20
N TRP A 150 -0.54 4.48 -17.16
CA TRP A 150 0.54 3.57 -17.59
C TRP A 150 0.05 2.55 -18.63
N PRO A 151 -0.41 2.99 -19.84
CA PRO A 151 -1.07 2.12 -20.81
C PRO A 151 -0.19 0.98 -21.32
N ASP A 152 1.13 1.17 -21.38
CA ASP A 152 2.09 0.20 -21.90
C ASP A 152 2.67 -0.73 -20.83
N THR A 153 2.48 -0.41 -19.55
CA THR A 153 2.95 -1.21 -18.41
C THR A 153 2.25 -2.57 -18.38
N LYS A 154 3.02 -3.64 -18.27
CA LYS A 154 2.46 -4.99 -18.14
C LYS A 154 1.85 -5.16 -16.74
N ILE A 155 0.68 -5.81 -16.67
CA ILE A 155 -0.04 -6.03 -15.42
C ILE A 155 0.08 -7.49 -15.03
N GLN A 156 0.74 -7.75 -13.91
CA GLN A 156 0.72 -9.05 -13.23
C GLN A 156 -0.29 -9.00 -12.09
N ARG A 157 -1.25 -9.89 -12.11
CA ARG A 157 -2.18 -10.07 -10.98
C ARG A 157 -1.52 -10.93 -9.90
N CYS A 158 -1.63 -10.50 -8.66
CA CYS A 158 -1.13 -11.29 -7.53
C CYS A 158 -1.82 -12.65 -7.47
N LEU A 159 -1.06 -13.72 -7.73
CA LEU A 159 -1.60 -15.07 -7.80
C LEU A 159 -2.16 -15.55 -6.45
N VAL A 160 -1.59 -15.09 -5.34
CA VAL A 160 -2.09 -15.39 -3.98
C VAL A 160 -3.48 -14.77 -3.76
N HIS A 161 -3.70 -13.53 -4.21
CA HIS A 161 -5.00 -12.87 -4.13
C HIS A 161 -6.04 -13.56 -5.01
N ILE A 162 -5.70 -13.91 -6.25
CA ILE A 162 -6.60 -14.69 -7.12
C ILE A 162 -6.95 -16.02 -6.45
N GLN A 163 -5.94 -16.77 -5.96
CA GLN A 163 -6.17 -18.05 -5.30
C GLN A 163 -7.08 -17.91 -4.07
N ARG A 164 -6.89 -16.85 -3.28
CA ARG A 164 -7.73 -16.55 -2.10
C ARG A 164 -9.16 -16.23 -2.50
N ASN A 165 -9.37 -15.44 -3.56
CA ASN A 165 -10.69 -15.06 -4.06
C ASN A 165 -11.45 -16.26 -4.64
N VAL A 166 -10.80 -17.09 -5.46
CA VAL A 166 -11.38 -18.35 -5.95
C VAL A 166 -11.79 -19.26 -4.80
N ARG A 167 -10.95 -19.36 -3.75
CA ARG A 167 -11.28 -20.16 -2.56
C ARG A 167 -12.50 -19.63 -1.80
N ARG A 168 -12.75 -18.32 -1.79
CA ARG A 168 -13.98 -17.75 -1.18
C ARG A 168 -15.23 -18.25 -1.89
N TYR A 169 -15.19 -18.39 -3.22
CA TYR A 169 -16.30 -18.97 -3.96
C TYR A 169 -16.43 -20.47 -3.74
N LEU A 170 -15.36 -21.24 -3.87
CA LEU A 170 -15.36 -22.69 -3.83
C LEU A 170 -15.45 -23.28 -2.42
N THR A 171 -15.11 -22.51 -1.37
CA THR A 171 -14.87 -22.97 0.00
C THR A 171 -13.59 -23.82 0.12
N ARG A 172 -13.25 -24.22 1.36
CA ARG A 172 -12.09 -25.10 1.60
C ARG A 172 -12.33 -26.54 1.15
N ARG A 173 -13.60 -26.99 1.13
CA ARG A 173 -14.02 -28.37 0.78
C ARG A 173 -15.21 -28.31 -0.17
N PRO A 174 -14.98 -28.12 -1.48
CA PRO A 174 -16.07 -28.11 -2.46
C PRO A 174 -16.81 -29.44 -2.48
N ARG A 175 -18.13 -29.38 -2.49
CA ARG A 175 -18.98 -30.58 -2.44
C ARG A 175 -19.09 -31.26 -3.80
N THR A 176 -19.08 -30.49 -4.88
CA THR A 176 -19.25 -31.01 -6.25
C THR A 176 -17.92 -31.44 -6.86
N THR A 177 -17.97 -32.43 -7.76
CA THR A 177 -16.76 -32.88 -8.49
C THR A 177 -16.14 -31.77 -9.34
N PRO A 178 -16.91 -30.96 -10.13
CA PRO A 178 -16.36 -29.82 -10.82
C PRO A 178 -15.69 -28.81 -9.88
N GLY A 179 -16.30 -28.51 -8.73
CA GLY A 179 -15.72 -27.61 -7.74
C GLY A 179 -14.40 -28.13 -7.15
N ARG A 180 -14.29 -29.43 -6.87
CA ARG A 180 -13.03 -30.06 -6.40
C ARG A 180 -11.92 -30.00 -7.44
N GLN A 181 -12.26 -30.24 -8.70
CA GLN A 181 -11.28 -30.17 -9.81
C GLN A 181 -10.80 -28.74 -10.03
N LEU A 182 -11.72 -27.74 -10.03
CA LEU A 182 -11.34 -26.33 -10.15
C LEU A 182 -10.50 -25.85 -8.93
N ALA A 183 -10.77 -26.36 -7.73
CA ALA A 183 -9.94 -26.08 -6.56
C ALA A 183 -8.53 -26.63 -6.69
N LYS A 184 -8.31 -27.78 -7.37
CA LYS A 184 -6.96 -28.29 -7.68
C LYS A 184 -6.22 -27.39 -8.66
N LEU A 185 -6.88 -26.93 -9.72
CA LEU A 185 -6.32 -25.96 -10.67
C LEU A 185 -5.93 -24.65 -9.97
N ASN A 186 -6.82 -24.14 -9.10
CA ASN A 186 -6.53 -22.94 -8.30
C ASN A 186 -5.33 -23.15 -7.36
N TYR A 187 -5.19 -24.33 -6.77
CA TYR A 187 -4.05 -24.63 -5.88
C TYR A 187 -2.72 -24.72 -6.64
N ALA A 188 -2.75 -25.19 -7.87
CA ALA A 188 -1.56 -25.29 -8.74
C ALA A 188 -1.05 -23.90 -9.18
N LEU A 189 -1.94 -22.91 -9.31
CA LEU A 189 -1.66 -21.60 -9.89
C LEU A 189 -0.39 -20.91 -9.34
N THR A 190 -0.20 -20.93 -8.03
CA THR A 190 0.96 -20.29 -7.37
C THR A 190 2.25 -21.12 -7.43
N LYS A 191 2.23 -22.28 -8.06
CA LYS A 191 3.37 -23.19 -8.16
C LYS A 191 3.99 -23.20 -9.56
N ILE A 192 3.37 -22.54 -10.52
CA ILE A 192 3.80 -22.44 -11.90
C ILE A 192 5.08 -21.60 -11.95
N GLN A 193 6.13 -22.14 -12.57
CA GLN A 193 7.45 -21.53 -12.65
C GLN A 193 7.99 -21.41 -14.07
N THR A 194 7.36 -22.08 -15.05
CA THR A 194 7.78 -22.05 -16.44
C THR A 194 6.65 -21.72 -17.39
N LEU A 195 6.97 -21.28 -18.62
CA LEU A 195 5.98 -21.02 -19.67
C LEU A 195 5.21 -22.28 -20.07
N ASP A 196 5.89 -23.43 -20.11
CA ASP A 196 5.27 -24.71 -20.44
C ASP A 196 4.23 -25.10 -19.39
N GLU A 197 4.56 -24.98 -18.10
CA GLU A 197 3.61 -25.20 -17.00
C GLU A 197 2.43 -24.23 -17.05
N ALA A 198 2.67 -22.97 -17.44
CA ALA A 198 1.61 -21.98 -17.61
C ALA A 198 0.69 -22.34 -18.81
N ALA A 199 1.25 -22.80 -19.92
CA ALA A 199 0.49 -23.29 -21.06
C ALA A 199 -0.35 -24.52 -20.71
N ASP A 200 0.23 -25.50 -20.05
CA ASP A 200 -0.46 -26.71 -19.56
C ASP A 200 -1.61 -26.35 -18.61
N TRP A 201 -1.39 -25.38 -17.72
CA TRP A 201 -2.43 -24.92 -16.79
C TRP A 201 -3.59 -24.24 -17.55
N LEU A 202 -3.31 -23.41 -18.57
CA LEU A 202 -4.33 -22.76 -19.40
C LEU A 202 -5.15 -23.81 -20.18
N VAL A 203 -4.49 -24.82 -20.76
CA VAL A 203 -5.15 -25.94 -21.42
C VAL A 203 -6.02 -26.72 -20.43
N ALA A 204 -5.52 -27.01 -19.25
CA ALA A 204 -6.28 -27.70 -18.22
C ALA A 204 -7.53 -26.90 -17.76
N LEU A 205 -7.44 -25.56 -17.66
CA LEU A 205 -8.57 -24.70 -17.35
C LEU A 205 -9.62 -24.72 -18.47
N ALA A 206 -9.19 -24.67 -19.74
CA ALA A 206 -10.08 -24.74 -20.89
C ALA A 206 -10.77 -26.11 -21.00
N THR A 207 -10.02 -27.20 -20.81
CA THR A 207 -10.55 -28.57 -20.79
C THR A 207 -11.56 -28.77 -19.66
N TRP A 208 -11.25 -28.25 -18.47
CA TRP A 208 -12.19 -28.26 -17.35
C TRP A 208 -13.51 -27.57 -17.70
N HIS A 209 -13.44 -26.40 -18.35
CA HIS A 209 -14.64 -25.65 -18.77
C HIS A 209 -15.48 -26.45 -19.77
N SER A 210 -14.86 -26.97 -20.83
CA SER A 210 -15.54 -27.75 -21.85
C SER A 210 -16.25 -28.99 -21.26
N SER A 211 -15.58 -29.67 -20.32
CA SER A 211 -16.13 -30.86 -19.66
C SER A 211 -17.29 -30.56 -18.70
N HIS A 212 -17.38 -29.31 -18.20
CA HIS A 212 -18.37 -28.94 -17.18
C HIS A 212 -19.32 -27.83 -17.63
N GLN A 213 -19.36 -27.50 -18.90
CA GLN A 213 -20.23 -26.44 -19.45
C GLN A 213 -21.71 -26.67 -19.13
N ALA A 214 -22.21 -27.90 -19.30
CA ALA A 214 -23.59 -28.25 -18.97
C ALA A 214 -23.90 -28.03 -17.46
N PHE A 215 -22.99 -28.42 -16.57
CA PHE A 215 -23.09 -28.19 -15.15
C PHE A 215 -23.13 -26.68 -14.81
N LEU A 216 -22.27 -25.89 -15.41
CA LEU A 216 -22.22 -24.44 -15.19
C LEU A 216 -23.47 -23.72 -15.71
N ASN A 217 -24.15 -24.27 -16.71
CA ASN A 217 -25.34 -23.68 -17.34
C ASN A 217 -26.65 -24.15 -16.72
N GLN A 218 -26.62 -24.96 -15.67
CA GLN A 218 -27.83 -25.35 -14.92
C GLN A 218 -28.48 -24.16 -14.25
N LYS A 219 -29.79 -24.02 -14.43
CA LYS A 219 -30.60 -22.98 -13.83
C LYS A 219 -31.57 -23.59 -12.82
N THR A 220 -31.76 -22.91 -11.73
CA THR A 220 -32.84 -23.16 -10.76
C THR A 220 -33.88 -22.06 -10.92
N TYR A 221 -35.12 -22.44 -11.05
CA TYR A 221 -36.23 -21.50 -11.22
C TYR A 221 -36.95 -21.30 -9.86
N ALA A 222 -37.42 -20.08 -9.67
CA ALA A 222 -38.25 -19.75 -8.50
C ALA A 222 -39.56 -20.56 -8.54
N THR A 223 -40.00 -21.04 -7.41
CA THR A 223 -41.29 -21.72 -7.25
C THR A 223 -42.44 -20.74 -7.10
N ASP A 224 -42.17 -19.51 -6.66
CA ASP A 224 -43.14 -18.42 -6.57
C ASP A 224 -43.24 -17.67 -7.88
N PRO A 225 -44.41 -17.63 -8.57
CA PRO A 225 -44.59 -16.87 -9.80
C PRO A 225 -44.39 -15.35 -9.66
N MET A 226 -44.49 -14.80 -8.44
CA MET A 226 -44.32 -13.39 -8.13
C MET A 226 -42.89 -13.06 -7.68
N ALA A 227 -41.96 -14.00 -7.72
CA ALA A 227 -40.58 -13.77 -7.34
C ALA A 227 -39.91 -12.71 -8.23
N THR A 228 -39.23 -11.74 -7.61
CA THR A 228 -38.50 -10.70 -8.31
C THR A 228 -37.33 -11.24 -9.15
N THR A 229 -36.85 -12.43 -8.80
CA THR A 229 -35.80 -13.15 -9.54
C THR A 229 -36.37 -14.48 -10.01
N PRO A 230 -36.76 -14.64 -11.30
CA PRO A 230 -37.43 -15.84 -11.78
C PRO A 230 -36.52 -17.05 -11.86
N TRP A 231 -35.25 -16.89 -11.95
CA TRP A 231 -34.26 -17.97 -11.98
C TRP A 231 -32.87 -17.48 -11.55
N TRP A 232 -32.02 -18.43 -11.12
CA TRP A 232 -30.59 -18.19 -10.84
C TRP A 232 -29.76 -19.38 -11.28
N TRP A 233 -28.43 -19.16 -11.36
CA TRP A 233 -27.51 -20.26 -11.67
C TRP A 233 -27.45 -21.24 -10.49
N THR A 234 -27.75 -22.52 -10.72
CA THR A 234 -27.69 -23.56 -9.68
C THR A 234 -26.32 -23.66 -9.04
N HIS A 235 -25.27 -23.47 -9.85
CA HIS A 235 -23.87 -23.57 -9.43
C HIS A 235 -23.14 -22.21 -9.51
N ASP A 236 -23.81 -21.12 -9.13
CA ASP A 236 -23.33 -19.74 -9.24
C ASP A 236 -21.92 -19.56 -8.65
N ARG A 237 -21.62 -20.15 -7.51
CA ARG A 237 -20.30 -20.03 -6.88
C ARG A 237 -19.18 -20.67 -7.69
N VAL A 238 -19.40 -21.85 -8.25
CA VAL A 238 -18.41 -22.52 -9.12
C VAL A 238 -18.24 -21.75 -10.41
N ARG A 239 -19.34 -21.21 -10.95
CA ARG A 239 -19.35 -20.36 -12.13
C ARG A 239 -18.54 -19.07 -11.91
N LYS A 240 -18.73 -18.37 -10.79
CA LYS A 240 -17.96 -17.18 -10.41
C LYS A 240 -16.48 -17.49 -10.23
N ALA A 241 -16.15 -18.61 -9.58
CA ALA A 241 -14.76 -19.04 -9.41
C ALA A 241 -14.07 -19.28 -10.76
N TYR A 242 -14.74 -19.96 -11.70
CA TYR A 242 -14.23 -20.15 -13.04
C TYR A 242 -14.09 -18.84 -13.81
N ASN A 243 -15.11 -17.99 -13.81
CA ASN A 243 -15.10 -16.72 -14.52
C ASN A 243 -13.94 -15.81 -14.07
N LEU A 244 -13.63 -15.80 -12.76
CA LEU A 244 -12.49 -15.07 -12.24
C LEU A 244 -11.18 -15.55 -12.89
N LEU A 245 -10.92 -16.87 -12.89
CA LEU A 245 -9.71 -17.44 -13.50
C LEU A 245 -9.67 -17.20 -15.02
N ALA A 246 -10.78 -17.46 -15.71
CA ALA A 246 -10.89 -17.32 -17.14
C ALA A 246 -10.72 -15.85 -17.60
N THR A 247 -11.22 -14.90 -16.83
CA THR A 247 -11.05 -13.47 -17.12
C THR A 247 -9.58 -13.07 -17.01
N GLN A 248 -8.88 -13.48 -15.96
CA GLN A 248 -7.45 -13.16 -15.81
C GLN A 248 -6.59 -13.88 -16.85
N ALA A 249 -6.92 -15.12 -17.21
CA ALA A 249 -6.26 -15.84 -18.30
C ALA A 249 -6.42 -15.12 -19.64
N ARG A 250 -7.65 -14.71 -19.97
CA ARG A 250 -7.98 -13.99 -21.20
C ARG A 250 -7.31 -12.63 -21.30
N ASN A 251 -7.19 -11.93 -20.17
CA ASN A 251 -6.52 -10.64 -20.09
C ASN A 251 -4.99 -10.75 -20.06
N GLY A 252 -4.42 -11.96 -20.04
CA GLY A 252 -2.98 -12.19 -20.01
C GLY A 252 -2.30 -11.74 -18.71
N THR A 253 -3.03 -11.59 -17.62
CA THR A 253 -2.50 -11.00 -16.37
C THR A 253 -1.99 -12.01 -15.34
N LEU A 254 -2.03 -13.33 -15.66
CA LEU A 254 -1.63 -14.39 -14.72
C LEU A 254 -0.12 -14.68 -14.73
N PHE A 255 0.50 -14.63 -15.90
CA PHE A 255 1.84 -15.20 -16.11
C PHE A 255 2.80 -14.20 -16.77
N GLN A 256 2.65 -12.91 -16.51
CA GLN A 256 3.56 -11.87 -17.02
C GLN A 256 4.99 -12.10 -16.49
N TYR A 257 5.13 -12.59 -15.26
CA TYR A 257 6.42 -12.90 -14.63
C TYR A 257 7.21 -14.02 -15.34
N LEU A 258 6.62 -14.69 -16.34
CA LEU A 258 7.25 -15.74 -17.14
C LEU A 258 7.47 -15.32 -18.61
N GLN A 259 6.92 -14.15 -19.04
CA GLN A 259 6.99 -13.74 -20.43
C GLN A 259 8.39 -13.32 -20.83
N THR A 260 8.95 -13.96 -21.86
CA THR A 260 10.34 -13.74 -22.32
C THR A 260 10.58 -12.27 -22.67
N GLU A 261 9.64 -11.64 -23.41
CA GLU A 261 9.75 -10.26 -23.84
C GLU A 261 9.83 -9.29 -22.66
N LEU A 262 9.15 -9.58 -21.53
CA LEU A 262 9.25 -8.78 -20.32
C LEU A 262 10.58 -9.06 -19.58
N LEU A 263 10.96 -10.34 -19.48
CA LEU A 263 12.18 -10.73 -18.79
C LEU A 263 13.46 -10.22 -19.46
N GLU A 264 13.43 -9.99 -20.78
CA GLU A 264 14.51 -9.34 -21.51
C GLU A 264 14.61 -7.83 -21.28
N GLN A 265 13.52 -7.19 -20.82
CA GLN A 265 13.46 -5.75 -20.55
C GLN A 265 13.84 -5.38 -19.12
N VAL A 266 13.73 -6.32 -18.18
CA VAL A 266 13.96 -6.09 -16.76
C VAL A 266 15.28 -6.68 -16.29
N HIS A 267 15.87 -6.06 -15.28
CA HIS A 267 17.15 -6.49 -14.71
C HIS A 267 16.98 -7.40 -13.49
N THR A 268 15.75 -7.45 -12.95
CA THR A 268 15.42 -8.23 -11.75
C THR A 268 14.30 -9.22 -12.02
N PRO A 269 14.26 -10.37 -11.32
CA PRO A 269 13.16 -11.33 -11.45
C PRO A 269 11.82 -10.69 -11.09
N VAL A 270 10.84 -10.82 -11.99
CA VAL A 270 9.48 -10.31 -11.79
C VAL A 270 8.72 -11.16 -10.77
N SER A 271 8.03 -10.50 -9.86
CA SER A 271 7.24 -11.18 -8.83
C SER A 271 5.90 -11.66 -9.38
N SER A 272 5.46 -12.85 -8.98
CA SER A 272 4.10 -13.35 -9.25
C SER A 272 3.07 -12.91 -8.19
N THR A 273 3.51 -12.24 -7.12
CA THR A 273 2.69 -11.89 -5.96
C THR A 273 3.06 -10.54 -5.37
N THR A 274 2.16 -9.93 -4.59
CA THR A 274 2.38 -8.70 -3.79
C THR A 274 3.05 -8.98 -2.44
N ASN A 275 3.66 -10.13 -2.25
CA ASN A 275 4.24 -10.52 -0.95
C ASN A 275 5.34 -9.56 -0.48
N ARG A 276 6.07 -8.90 -1.40
CA ARG A 276 7.13 -7.95 -1.04
C ARG A 276 6.54 -6.71 -0.36
N ILE A 277 5.50 -6.09 -0.92
CA ILE A 277 4.84 -4.93 -0.29
C ILE A 277 4.05 -5.37 0.96
N GLU A 278 3.40 -6.54 0.95
CA GLU A 278 2.68 -7.04 2.13
C GLU A 278 3.62 -7.29 3.31
N GLY A 279 4.76 -7.93 3.08
CA GLY A 279 5.77 -8.22 4.12
C GLY A 279 6.65 -7.03 4.45
N GLY A 280 7.04 -6.22 3.45
CA GLY A 280 7.95 -5.09 3.61
C GLY A 280 7.29 -3.81 4.11
N VAL A 281 6.00 -3.63 3.85
CA VAL A 281 5.27 -2.39 4.19
C VAL A 281 4.05 -2.67 5.05
N ASN A 282 3.07 -3.43 4.55
CA ASN A 282 1.77 -3.52 5.19
C ASN A 282 1.80 -4.21 6.56
N ALA A 283 2.57 -5.29 6.69
CA ALA A 283 2.70 -5.99 7.97
C ALA A 283 3.46 -5.15 9.02
N PRO A 284 4.63 -4.55 8.71
CA PRO A 284 5.31 -3.62 9.63
C PRO A 284 4.47 -2.39 10.01
N LEU A 285 3.74 -1.78 9.06
CA LEU A 285 2.84 -0.67 9.35
C LEU A 285 1.71 -1.07 10.31
N ARG A 286 1.08 -2.23 10.10
CA ARG A 286 0.06 -2.74 11.03
C ARG A 286 0.65 -3.01 12.41
N GLN A 287 1.86 -3.53 12.49
CA GLN A 287 2.57 -3.74 13.76
C GLN A 287 2.84 -2.41 14.45
N MET A 288 3.41 -1.42 13.74
CA MET A 288 3.65 -0.07 14.27
C MET A 288 2.35 0.56 14.80
N LEU A 289 1.27 0.52 14.03
CA LEU A 289 -0.03 1.03 14.45
C LEU A 289 -0.62 0.29 15.66
N SER A 290 -0.36 -1.00 15.80
CA SER A 290 -0.76 -1.82 16.95
C SER A 290 0.04 -1.45 18.21
N LEU A 291 1.35 -1.22 18.08
CA LEU A 291 2.20 -0.77 19.19
C LEU A 291 1.79 0.63 19.69
N HIS A 292 1.38 1.50 18.78
CA HIS A 292 0.95 2.86 19.06
C HIS A 292 -0.58 3.02 19.10
N ARG A 293 -1.30 1.97 19.50
CA ARG A 293 -2.76 2.02 19.67
C ARG A 293 -3.18 3.15 20.64
N GLY A 294 -4.31 3.76 20.38
CA GLY A 294 -4.80 4.92 21.16
C GLY A 294 -4.45 6.28 20.58
N MET A 295 -3.62 6.35 19.54
CA MET A 295 -3.45 7.59 18.81
C MET A 295 -4.73 7.98 18.06
N ARG A 296 -5.08 9.27 18.13
CA ARG A 296 -6.15 9.85 17.28
C ARG A 296 -5.76 9.80 15.81
N LEU A 297 -6.74 9.77 14.92
CA LEU A 297 -6.54 9.61 13.47
C LEU A 297 -5.48 10.56 12.86
N PRO A 298 -5.45 11.87 13.15
CA PRO A 298 -4.41 12.74 12.58
C PRO A 298 -2.99 12.31 12.95
N ARG A 299 -2.78 11.83 14.19
CA ARG A 299 -1.48 11.31 14.62
C ARG A 299 -1.16 9.95 14.01
N ARG A 300 -2.16 9.10 13.79
CA ARG A 300 -1.97 7.82 13.07
C ARG A 300 -1.55 8.07 11.63
N LYS A 301 -2.18 9.02 10.94
CA LYS A 301 -1.76 9.44 9.60
C LYS A 301 -0.31 9.91 9.60
N ARG A 302 0.03 10.85 10.49
CA ARG A 302 1.40 11.38 10.61
C ARG A 302 2.42 10.29 10.93
N ALA A 303 2.07 9.32 11.78
CA ALA A 303 2.94 8.18 12.10
C ALA A 303 3.19 7.30 10.85
N VAL A 304 2.16 7.05 10.04
CA VAL A 304 2.30 6.32 8.76
C VAL A 304 3.18 7.10 7.79
N GLU A 305 2.96 8.40 7.62
CA GLU A 305 3.76 9.25 6.75
C GLU A 305 5.26 9.23 7.14
N TRP A 306 5.57 9.36 8.43
CA TRP A 306 6.94 9.24 8.92
C TRP A 306 7.52 7.85 8.68
N TRP A 307 6.75 6.81 8.92
CA TRP A 307 7.20 5.45 8.68
C TRP A 307 7.52 5.24 7.19
N LEU A 308 6.62 5.66 6.28
CA LEU A 308 6.82 5.52 4.83
C LEU A 308 8.04 6.29 4.36
N GLN A 309 8.20 7.55 4.79
CA GLN A 309 9.36 8.37 4.44
C GLN A 309 10.68 7.76 4.93
N GLN A 310 10.71 7.17 6.11
CA GLN A 310 11.90 6.50 6.66
C GLN A 310 12.21 5.15 5.99
N HIS A 311 11.31 4.63 5.14
CA HIS A 311 11.48 3.38 4.39
C HIS A 311 11.58 3.61 2.88
N THR A 312 11.87 4.84 2.44
CA THR A 312 12.33 5.13 1.08
C THR A 312 13.78 4.64 0.89
N GLU A 313 14.26 4.58 -0.34
CA GLU A 313 15.63 4.16 -0.64
C GLU A 313 16.68 5.04 0.06
N ALA A 314 16.50 6.35 0.00
CA ALA A 314 17.38 7.33 0.62
C ALA A 314 16.55 8.30 1.47
N PRO A 315 16.19 7.93 2.73
CA PRO A 315 15.37 8.77 3.57
C PRO A 315 16.04 10.12 3.84
N ALA A 316 15.34 11.20 3.51
CA ALA A 316 15.82 12.53 3.84
C ALA A 316 15.95 12.68 5.38
N PRO A 317 17.00 13.36 5.86
CA PRO A 317 17.18 13.58 7.31
C PRO A 317 15.96 14.27 7.92
N VAL A 318 15.44 13.71 9.00
CA VAL A 318 14.17 14.14 9.65
C VAL A 318 14.09 15.64 9.88
N HIS A 319 15.20 16.27 10.23
CA HIS A 319 15.25 17.70 10.55
C HIS A 319 15.07 18.62 9.32
N THR A 320 15.23 18.12 8.09
CA THR A 320 15.05 18.91 6.87
C THR A 320 13.59 19.31 6.64
N PHE A 321 12.66 18.58 7.25
CA PHE A 321 11.23 18.88 7.20
C PHE A 321 10.79 19.97 8.19
N ILE A 322 11.69 20.47 9.05
CA ILE A 322 11.36 21.54 10.00
C ILE A 322 11.36 22.87 9.23
N GLN A 323 10.19 23.48 9.13
CA GLN A 323 9.98 24.77 8.50
C GLN A 323 10.02 25.93 9.53
N PRO A 324 10.25 27.19 9.12
CA PRO A 324 10.34 28.35 10.01
C PRO A 324 9.16 28.51 10.95
N GLN A 325 7.92 28.25 10.49
CA GLN A 325 6.72 28.32 11.35
C GLN A 325 6.73 27.35 12.52
N HIS A 326 7.47 26.26 12.46
CA HIS A 326 7.63 25.31 13.58
C HIS A 326 8.49 25.84 14.70
N TYR A 327 9.25 26.94 14.47
CA TYR A 327 10.07 27.60 15.47
C TYR A 327 9.31 28.69 16.24
N ASP A 328 8.17 29.16 15.71
CA ASP A 328 7.33 30.15 16.37
C ASP A 328 6.32 29.47 17.32
N PRO A 329 6.46 29.62 18.65
CA PRO A 329 5.54 29.01 19.60
C PRO A 329 4.13 29.64 19.55
N THR A 330 3.96 30.79 18.94
CA THR A 330 2.69 31.50 18.78
C THR A 330 2.00 31.19 17.46
N ALA A 331 2.74 30.68 16.47
CA ALA A 331 2.20 30.29 15.19
C ALA A 331 1.22 29.11 15.38
N ARG A 332 -0.03 29.32 15.05
CA ARG A 332 -0.97 28.23 14.86
C ARG A 332 -0.57 27.50 13.57
N VAL A 333 0.20 26.44 13.70
CA VAL A 333 0.48 25.54 12.59
C VAL A 333 -0.86 24.93 12.18
N THR A 334 -1.44 25.41 11.09
CA THR A 334 -2.57 24.75 10.47
C THR A 334 -2.00 23.45 9.89
N PRO A 335 -2.44 22.27 10.34
CA PRO A 335 -2.04 21.03 9.69
C PRO A 335 -2.42 21.15 8.22
N ILE A 336 -1.51 20.85 7.30
CA ILE A 336 -1.86 20.63 5.91
C ILE A 336 -2.73 19.36 5.93
N THR A 337 -4.02 19.53 6.06
CA THR A 337 -4.98 18.48 5.85
C THR A 337 -5.17 18.38 4.35
N GLU A 338 -4.39 17.52 3.71
CA GLU A 338 -4.84 16.96 2.45
C GLU A 338 -6.13 16.21 2.76
N GLU A 339 -7.26 16.78 2.33
CA GLU A 339 -8.51 16.05 2.43
C GLU A 339 -8.37 14.78 1.59
N PRO A 340 -8.76 13.62 2.13
CA PRO A 340 -8.71 12.39 1.38
C PRO A 340 -9.50 12.54 0.08
N ILE A 341 -8.91 12.19 -1.07
CA ILE A 341 -9.61 12.23 -2.35
C ILE A 341 -10.76 11.22 -2.29
N GLY A 342 -11.99 11.73 -2.31
CA GLY A 342 -13.20 10.92 -2.30
C GLY A 342 -13.45 10.19 -3.62
N PRO A 343 -14.37 9.22 -3.64
CA PRO A 343 -14.74 8.54 -4.87
C PRO A 343 -15.42 9.53 -5.85
N ALA A 344 -14.98 9.54 -7.11
CA ALA A 344 -15.74 10.20 -8.17
C ALA A 344 -17.06 9.46 -8.41
N LEU A 345 -18.10 10.20 -8.82
CA LEU A 345 -19.47 9.66 -9.02
C LEU A 345 -19.53 8.46 -9.98
N TYR A 346 -18.55 8.34 -10.89
CA TYR A 346 -18.48 7.33 -11.95
C TYR A 346 -17.42 6.23 -11.69
N ASP A 347 -16.70 6.26 -10.56
CA ASP A 347 -15.65 5.28 -10.25
C ASP A 347 -16.16 4.00 -9.60
N ARG A 348 -17.47 3.85 -9.46
CA ARG A 348 -18.12 2.66 -8.88
C ARG A 348 -18.51 1.63 -9.94
N ALA A 349 -17.61 1.30 -10.83
CA ALA A 349 -17.79 0.11 -11.65
C ALA A 349 -17.47 -1.12 -10.78
N PHE A 350 -18.51 -1.81 -10.32
CA PHE A 350 -18.34 -3.09 -9.62
C PHE A 350 -17.75 -4.09 -10.60
N THR A 351 -16.55 -4.57 -10.31
CA THR A 351 -16.04 -5.80 -10.91
C THR A 351 -16.62 -7.00 -10.16
N ASP A 352 -16.61 -8.18 -10.78
CA ASP A 352 -16.98 -9.44 -10.09
C ASP A 352 -16.16 -9.66 -8.79
N GLU A 353 -14.98 -9.07 -8.69
CA GLU A 353 -14.10 -9.12 -7.52
C GLU A 353 -14.59 -8.22 -6.39
N GLU A 354 -15.11 -7.04 -6.69
CA GLU A 354 -15.68 -6.10 -5.72
C GLU A 354 -17.04 -6.56 -5.20
N GLY A 355 -17.83 -7.27 -6.01
CA GLY A 355 -19.10 -7.90 -5.62
C GLY A 355 -18.96 -8.95 -4.53
N ILE A 356 -17.74 -9.41 -4.22
CA ILE A 356 -17.47 -10.39 -3.14
C ILE A 356 -17.40 -9.74 -1.74
N GLY A 357 -17.63 -8.44 -1.64
CA GLY A 357 -17.71 -7.77 -0.35
C GLY A 357 -16.34 -7.51 0.32
N ILE A 358 -15.28 -7.33 -0.46
CA ILE A 358 -14.00 -6.81 0.05
C ILE A 358 -14.21 -5.46 0.75
N GLN A 359 -15.22 -4.69 0.32
CA GLN A 359 -15.60 -3.42 0.96
C GLN A 359 -16.55 -3.60 2.16
N ARG A 360 -17.19 -4.75 2.36
CA ARG A 360 -17.99 -5.03 3.56
C ARG A 360 -17.12 -5.66 4.63
N GLY A 361 -16.40 -4.77 5.33
CA GLY A 361 -15.98 -5.08 6.68
C GLY A 361 -14.95 -6.19 6.76
N TRP A 362 -13.74 -5.91 6.43
CA TRP A 362 -12.67 -6.31 7.31
C TRP A 362 -12.90 -5.59 8.66
N LYS A 363 -13.87 -6.09 9.40
CA LYS A 363 -13.82 -5.96 10.86
C LYS A 363 -12.59 -6.79 11.23
N GLY A 364 -11.48 -6.08 11.46
CA GLY A 364 -10.32 -6.68 12.04
C GLY A 364 -10.76 -7.40 13.32
N LEU A 365 -10.52 -8.67 13.36
CA LEU A 365 -10.34 -9.40 14.58
C LEU A 365 -8.98 -9.00 15.17
#